data_2efc6ddd0940f71966c296b6245f5ef3
#
_entry.id   2efc6ddd0940f71966c296b6245f5ef3
#
_cell.length_a   1.000
_cell.length_b   1.000
_cell.length_c   1.000
_cell.angle_alpha   90.00
_cell.angle_beta   90.00
_cell.angle_gamma   90.00
#
_symmetry.space_group_name_H-M   'P 1'
#
loop_
_entity.id
_entity.type
_entity.pdbx_description
1 polymer ?
#
loop_
_entity_poly.entity_id
_entity_poly.type
_entity_poly.pdbx_seq_one_letter_code
_entity_poly.pdbx_strand_id
1 'polypeptide(L)'
;MKYFILAQILFLTCLVGFAQQVMLADSITKNPVSYATVYDAKGNVIGRSDMGGYVNLQKGHEYHISHIGYAAKSFVYNDESIIFLSPSSYIIPGVKVTAKKKKYYHCKVFFRSIEHVDSCLKYYMDGIREFYIDTKSKKVHCGNVVTNYFMSKRKDIAQKKRSMMIGDKYMALPFPDKNTLYEETMRDKKRNIESGIVYADSISIGSCEVYPDKNEMLLSIDALWPRNALVTNLFGYTQVLSKHNKTELYRCDEFHAPSVFNLKSANSYRHLTLTHKKENIVRDIDVEDVFYVVEFKYTDTKELSSSNVLQEDYKKYSGMFPVIERIREQLVREE
;
A
#
# COMPACT_ATOMS: atom_id res chain seq x y z
N MET A 1 46.00 -16.01 27.88
CA MET A 1 45.23 -14.74 27.78
C MET A 1 44.72 -14.44 26.37
N LYS A 2 45.54 -14.45 25.32
CA LYS A 2 45.12 -14.14 23.93
C LYS A 2 43.96 -15.04 23.41
N TYR A 3 44.00 -16.33 23.68
CA TYR A 3 42.96 -17.29 23.26
C TYR A 3 41.64 -17.16 24.02
N PHE A 4 41.66 -16.65 25.26
CA PHE A 4 40.50 -16.42 26.09
C PHE A 4 39.72 -15.18 25.57
N ILE A 5 40.46 -14.14 25.16
CA ILE A 5 39.88 -12.94 24.53
C ILE A 5 39.28 -13.29 23.17
N LEU A 6 39.94 -14.12 22.37
CA LEU A 6 39.42 -14.56 21.07
C LEU A 6 38.16 -15.40 21.21
N ALA A 7 38.09 -16.27 22.22
CA ALA A 7 36.90 -17.08 22.54
C ALA A 7 35.74 -16.20 23.02
N GLN A 8 36.00 -15.15 23.82
CA GLN A 8 34.97 -14.19 24.23
C GLN A 8 34.43 -13.36 23.05
N ILE A 9 35.32 -12.93 22.14
CA ILE A 9 34.90 -12.21 20.93
C ILE A 9 34.05 -13.11 20.03
N LEU A 10 34.45 -14.39 19.87
CA LEU A 10 33.67 -15.36 19.10
C LEU A 10 32.31 -15.67 19.74
N PHE A 11 32.22 -15.67 21.07
CA PHE A 11 30.96 -15.89 21.79
C PHE A 11 30.04 -14.67 21.72
N LEU A 12 30.59 -13.45 21.71
CA LEU A 12 29.80 -12.23 21.51
C LEU A 12 29.22 -12.11 20.09
N THR A 13 29.91 -12.65 19.09
CA THR A 13 29.38 -12.62 17.69
C THR A 13 28.25 -13.62 17.47
N CYS A 14 28.09 -14.65 18.31
CA CYS A 14 26.95 -15.59 18.26
C CYS A 14 25.65 -15.05 18.84
N LEU A 15 25.67 -13.89 19.51
CA LEU A 15 24.46 -13.25 20.08
C LEU A 15 23.76 -12.27 19.12
N VAL A 16 24.24 -12.13 17.90
CA VAL A 16 23.51 -11.36 16.88
C VAL A 16 22.28 -12.19 16.50
N GLY A 17 21.13 -11.78 16.95
CA GLY A 17 19.86 -12.43 16.61
C GLY A 17 19.70 -12.44 15.08
N PHE A 18 19.79 -13.60 14.48
CA PHE A 18 19.55 -13.77 13.06
C PHE A 18 18.08 -13.46 12.76
N ALA A 19 17.84 -12.61 11.79
CA ALA A 19 16.51 -12.44 11.23
C ALA A 19 16.09 -13.78 10.60
N GLN A 20 14.95 -14.31 11.04
CA GLN A 20 14.42 -15.56 10.53
C GLN A 20 13.37 -15.26 9.45
N GLN A 21 13.40 -16.05 8.38
CA GLN A 21 12.41 -15.95 7.33
C GLN A 21 11.09 -16.59 7.80
N VAL A 22 10.00 -15.82 7.77
CA VAL A 22 8.68 -16.20 8.25
C VAL A 22 7.67 -16.02 7.12
N MET A 23 6.75 -16.96 6.96
CA MET A 23 5.68 -16.87 5.96
C MET A 23 4.44 -16.22 6.58
N LEU A 24 3.93 -15.18 5.93
CA LEU A 24 2.60 -14.64 6.18
C LEU A 24 1.60 -15.42 5.33
N ALA A 25 0.55 -15.96 5.92
CA ALA A 25 -0.43 -16.76 5.23
C ALA A 25 -1.87 -16.37 5.60
N ASP A 26 -2.78 -16.54 4.66
CA ASP A 26 -4.22 -16.40 4.88
C ASP A 26 -4.72 -17.44 5.89
N SER A 27 -5.49 -17.02 6.88
CA SER A 27 -5.98 -17.93 7.93
C SER A 27 -7.02 -18.93 7.42
N ILE A 28 -7.69 -18.65 6.30
CA ILE A 28 -8.75 -19.49 5.70
C ILE A 28 -8.15 -20.39 4.61
N THR A 29 -7.57 -19.78 3.56
CA THR A 29 -7.08 -20.49 2.37
C THR A 29 -5.70 -21.12 2.58
N LYS A 30 -4.94 -20.68 3.58
CA LYS A 30 -3.53 -21.04 3.84
C LYS A 30 -2.56 -20.59 2.75
N ASN A 31 -3.02 -19.83 1.77
CA ASN A 31 -2.18 -19.28 0.72
C ASN A 31 -1.25 -18.18 1.28
N PRO A 32 -0.06 -17.97 0.67
CA PRO A 32 0.84 -16.89 1.04
C PRO A 32 0.17 -15.52 0.89
N VAL A 33 0.38 -14.61 1.84
CA VAL A 33 -0.05 -13.22 1.74
C VAL A 33 1.09 -12.38 1.17
N SER A 34 0.98 -12.06 -0.10
CA SER A 34 1.97 -11.27 -0.85
C SER A 34 1.88 -9.79 -0.48
N TYR A 35 3.03 -9.14 -0.37
CA TYR A 35 3.17 -7.68 -0.28
C TYR A 35 2.52 -7.01 0.94
N ALA A 36 2.36 -7.73 2.04
CA ALA A 36 1.97 -7.13 3.32
C ALA A 36 3.12 -6.27 3.89
N THR A 37 2.83 -5.06 4.33
CA THR A 37 3.82 -4.16 4.94
C THR A 37 3.98 -4.51 6.41
N VAL A 38 5.22 -4.63 6.86
CA VAL A 38 5.58 -4.94 8.24
C VAL A 38 6.30 -3.76 8.88
N TYR A 39 5.82 -3.35 10.02
CA TYR A 39 6.36 -2.25 10.81
C TYR A 39 6.91 -2.77 12.14
N ASP A 40 7.93 -2.09 12.65
CA ASP A 40 8.41 -2.30 14.03
C ASP A 40 7.47 -1.67 15.06
N ALA A 41 7.79 -1.88 16.34
CA ALA A 41 7.07 -1.28 17.46
C ALA A 41 7.06 0.26 17.44
N LYS A 42 7.93 0.91 16.69
CA LYS A 42 8.01 2.37 16.54
C LYS A 42 7.26 2.87 15.29
N GLY A 43 6.68 1.98 14.47
CA GLY A 43 6.03 2.33 13.22
C GLY A 43 6.99 2.58 12.05
N ASN A 44 8.26 2.19 12.16
CA ASN A 44 9.19 2.20 11.03
C ASN A 44 8.94 0.98 10.15
N VAL A 45 9.03 1.15 8.83
CA VAL A 45 8.95 0.02 7.90
C VAL A 45 10.21 -0.81 8.02
N ILE A 46 10.05 -2.11 8.34
CA ILE A 46 11.16 -3.07 8.36
C ILE A 46 11.21 -3.92 7.10
N GLY A 47 10.12 -3.99 6.35
CA GLY A 47 10.04 -4.71 5.10
C GLY A 47 8.61 -4.98 4.65
N ARG A 48 8.51 -5.74 3.56
CA ARG A 48 7.25 -6.30 3.06
C ARG A 48 7.44 -7.80 2.81
N SER A 49 6.35 -8.55 2.92
CA SER A 49 6.38 -9.92 2.43
C SER A 49 6.60 -9.91 0.92
N ASP A 50 7.37 -10.89 0.45
CA ASP A 50 7.54 -11.14 -0.98
C ASP A 50 6.29 -11.79 -1.59
N MET A 51 6.35 -12.20 -2.83
CA MET A 51 5.26 -12.87 -3.52
C MET A 51 4.91 -14.22 -2.88
N GLY A 52 5.86 -14.92 -2.28
CA GLY A 52 5.66 -16.15 -1.51
C GLY A 52 5.19 -15.92 -0.06
N GLY A 53 4.90 -14.68 0.31
CA GLY A 53 4.49 -14.31 1.66
C GLY A 53 5.63 -14.21 2.67
N TYR A 54 6.89 -14.33 2.26
CA TYR A 54 8.01 -14.38 3.19
C TYR A 54 8.50 -12.98 3.58
N VAL A 55 8.82 -12.82 4.86
CA VAL A 55 9.43 -11.63 5.46
C VAL A 55 10.45 -12.04 6.52
N ASN A 56 11.48 -11.22 6.74
CA ASN A 56 12.49 -11.46 7.76
C ASN A 56 12.11 -10.77 9.07
N LEU A 57 12.00 -11.55 10.16
CA LEU A 57 11.67 -11.06 11.51
C LEU A 57 12.75 -11.48 12.51
N GLN A 58 12.85 -10.73 13.60
CA GLN A 58 13.76 -11.05 14.73
C GLN A 58 12.94 -11.44 15.96
N LYS A 59 13.32 -12.52 16.60
CA LYS A 59 12.68 -13.04 17.82
C LYS A 59 12.65 -12.01 18.94
N GLY A 60 11.55 -11.97 19.69
CA GLY A 60 11.34 -11.09 20.83
C GLY A 60 10.99 -9.64 20.48
N HIS A 61 10.86 -9.30 19.19
CA HIS A 61 10.46 -7.98 18.73
C HIS A 61 8.96 -7.92 18.47
N GLU A 62 8.36 -6.77 18.75
CA GLU A 62 6.97 -6.47 18.41
C GLU A 62 6.87 -5.96 16.99
N TYR A 63 5.89 -6.49 16.23
CA TYR A 63 5.63 -6.13 14.86
C TYR A 63 4.16 -5.81 14.62
N HIS A 64 3.93 -4.96 13.63
CA HIS A 64 2.62 -4.66 13.07
C HIS A 64 2.60 -5.04 11.59
N ILE A 65 1.55 -5.75 11.16
CA ILE A 65 1.32 -6.08 9.75
C ILE A 65 0.09 -5.34 9.26
N SER A 66 0.22 -4.72 8.08
CA SER A 66 -0.86 -4.03 7.37
C SER A 66 -0.97 -4.54 5.93
N HIS A 67 -2.22 -4.81 5.51
CA HIS A 67 -2.54 -5.19 4.14
C HIS A 67 -4.01 -4.86 3.84
N ILE A 68 -4.34 -4.41 2.61
CA ILE A 68 -5.71 -3.96 2.28
C ILE A 68 -6.78 -5.05 2.32
N GLY A 69 -6.42 -6.31 2.13
CA GLY A 69 -7.32 -7.47 2.17
C GLY A 69 -7.40 -8.17 3.52
N TYR A 70 -6.63 -7.74 4.52
CA TYR A 70 -6.51 -8.42 5.80
C TYR A 70 -6.66 -7.47 6.98
N ALA A 71 -7.15 -7.99 8.10
CA ALA A 71 -7.14 -7.26 9.35
C ALA A 71 -5.71 -6.98 9.81
N ALA A 72 -5.43 -5.75 10.24
CA ALA A 72 -4.14 -5.41 10.80
C ALA A 72 -3.84 -6.30 12.02
N LYS A 73 -2.61 -6.77 12.13
CA LYS A 73 -2.18 -7.68 13.20
C LYS A 73 -0.94 -7.16 13.90
N SER A 74 -1.01 -7.10 15.24
CA SER A 74 0.12 -6.79 16.12
C SER A 74 0.49 -8.03 16.93
N PHE A 75 1.77 -8.33 17.06
CA PHE A 75 2.25 -9.51 17.79
C PHE A 75 3.73 -9.35 18.17
N VAL A 76 4.15 -10.09 19.18
CA VAL A 76 5.57 -10.32 19.48
C VAL A 76 5.99 -11.61 18.80
N TYR A 77 7.02 -11.55 17.98
CA TYR A 77 7.49 -12.71 17.23
C TYR A 77 8.29 -13.68 18.13
N ASN A 78 7.90 -14.96 18.17
CA ASN A 78 8.47 -16.01 19.02
C ASN A 78 8.89 -17.27 18.25
N ASP A 79 9.48 -17.10 17.07
CA ASP A 79 9.96 -18.18 16.17
C ASP A 79 8.86 -19.00 15.46
N GLU A 80 7.67 -18.48 15.30
CA GLU A 80 6.66 -19.11 14.46
C GLU A 80 7.12 -19.13 13.00
N SER A 81 7.04 -20.29 12.34
CA SER A 81 7.39 -20.40 10.91
C SER A 81 6.34 -19.77 10.00
N ILE A 82 5.08 -19.68 10.49
CA ILE A 82 3.95 -19.13 9.76
C ILE A 82 3.14 -18.22 10.66
N ILE A 83 2.81 -17.02 10.17
CA ILE A 83 1.92 -16.08 10.84
C ILE A 83 0.65 -15.97 9.99
N PHE A 84 -0.49 -16.34 10.58
CA PHE A 84 -1.78 -16.25 9.90
C PHE A 84 -2.39 -14.86 10.03
N LEU A 85 -2.86 -14.32 8.88
CA LEU A 85 -3.62 -13.08 8.78
C LEU A 85 -5.08 -13.41 8.48
N SER A 86 -5.99 -12.76 9.17
CA SER A 86 -7.42 -12.94 8.94
C SER A 86 -7.90 -12.02 7.81
N PRO A 87 -8.53 -12.56 6.74
CA PRO A 87 -9.11 -11.74 5.70
C PRO A 87 -10.11 -10.75 6.29
N SER A 88 -9.95 -9.48 5.95
CA SER A 88 -10.82 -8.39 6.39
C SER A 88 -11.59 -7.84 5.23
N SER A 89 -12.89 -7.63 5.45
CA SER A 89 -13.73 -6.93 4.50
C SER A 89 -14.45 -5.81 5.23
N TYR A 90 -14.55 -4.65 4.60
CA TYR A 90 -15.42 -3.58 5.05
C TYR A 90 -16.65 -3.49 4.14
N ILE A 91 -17.80 -3.15 4.75
CA ILE A 91 -19.04 -3.01 4.01
C ILE A 91 -19.11 -1.61 3.44
N ILE A 92 -19.19 -1.51 2.11
CA ILE A 92 -19.55 -0.27 1.44
C ILE A 92 -21.07 -0.20 1.46
N PRO A 93 -21.68 0.87 2.03
CA PRO A 93 -23.12 1.03 2.00
C PRO A 93 -23.64 0.91 0.56
N GLY A 94 -24.46 -0.12 0.31
CA GLY A 94 -24.95 -0.40 -1.03
C GLY A 94 -25.94 0.66 -1.48
N VAL A 95 -25.76 1.20 -2.67
CA VAL A 95 -26.76 2.03 -3.33
C VAL A 95 -27.59 1.16 -4.26
N LYS A 96 -28.92 1.25 -4.17
CA LYS A 96 -29.83 0.59 -5.12
C LYS A 96 -29.51 1.05 -6.53
N VAL A 97 -29.00 0.12 -7.35
CA VAL A 97 -28.80 0.39 -8.77
C VAL A 97 -30.16 0.39 -9.44
N THR A 98 -30.61 1.55 -9.91
CA THR A 98 -31.81 1.65 -10.74
C THR A 98 -31.49 1.15 -12.16
N ALA A 99 -32.41 0.43 -12.80
CA ALA A 99 -32.26 -0.24 -14.09
C ALA A 99 -31.89 0.68 -15.29
N LYS A 100 -31.94 2.00 -15.14
CA LYS A 100 -31.50 2.96 -16.18
C LYS A 100 -29.99 3.16 -16.14
N LYS A 101 -29.32 2.93 -17.27
CA LYS A 101 -27.88 3.26 -17.46
C LYS A 101 -27.62 4.72 -17.15
N LYS A 102 -26.99 5.00 -16.00
CA LYS A 102 -26.60 6.34 -15.59
C LYS A 102 -25.29 6.75 -16.26
N LYS A 103 -25.08 8.07 -16.41
CA LYS A 103 -23.90 8.62 -17.10
C LYS A 103 -22.62 8.49 -16.30
N TYR A 104 -22.71 8.65 -14.99
CA TYR A 104 -21.54 8.63 -14.09
C TYR A 104 -21.70 7.62 -12.97
N TYR A 105 -20.60 6.97 -12.64
CA TYR A 105 -20.34 6.34 -11.36
C TYR A 105 -19.65 7.39 -10.48
N HIS A 106 -20.31 7.81 -9.43
CA HIS A 106 -19.78 8.71 -8.42
C HIS A 106 -19.31 7.88 -7.24
N CYS A 107 -18.07 8.08 -6.80
CA CYS A 107 -17.56 7.45 -5.59
C CYS A 107 -16.79 8.44 -4.73
N LYS A 108 -16.84 8.22 -3.41
CA LYS A 108 -15.96 8.85 -2.43
C LYS A 108 -14.95 7.83 -1.97
N VAL A 109 -13.70 8.26 -1.87
CA VAL A 109 -12.61 7.43 -1.38
C VAL A 109 -11.98 8.08 -0.16
N PHE A 110 -11.82 7.31 0.91
CA PHE A 110 -10.88 7.64 1.97
C PHE A 110 -9.50 7.18 1.53
N PHE A 111 -8.51 8.04 1.62
CA PHE A 111 -7.15 7.72 1.21
C PHE A 111 -6.14 8.00 2.32
N ARG A 112 -5.01 7.34 2.22
CA ARG A 112 -3.86 7.50 3.08
C ARG A 112 -2.58 7.27 2.29
N SER A 113 -1.56 8.11 2.55
CA SER A 113 -0.22 7.92 2.04
C SER A 113 0.79 8.08 3.17
N ILE A 114 1.80 7.22 3.18
CA ILE A 114 2.86 7.19 4.19
C ILE A 114 4.19 7.17 3.46
N GLU A 115 5.10 8.03 3.88
CA GLU A 115 6.47 8.08 3.36
C GLU A 115 7.48 7.89 4.49
N HIS A 116 8.35 6.90 4.30
CA HIS A 116 9.52 6.67 5.15
C HIS A 116 10.78 7.05 4.39
N VAL A 117 11.75 7.60 5.10
CA VAL A 117 13.09 7.89 4.57
C VAL A 117 14.11 7.23 5.49
N ASP A 118 14.98 6.41 4.92
CA ASP A 118 15.95 5.60 5.67
C ASP A 118 15.23 4.79 6.78
N SER A 119 14.13 4.13 6.41
CA SER A 119 13.21 3.36 7.26
C SER A 119 12.44 4.17 8.32
N CYS A 120 12.68 5.47 8.49
CA CYS A 120 12.01 6.30 9.49
C CYS A 120 10.83 7.06 8.89
N LEU A 121 9.71 7.10 9.61
CA LEU A 121 8.53 7.87 9.22
C LEU A 121 8.88 9.35 9.00
N LYS A 122 8.60 9.88 7.81
CA LYS A 122 8.83 11.27 7.45
C LYS A 122 7.54 12.04 7.25
N TYR A 123 6.67 11.56 6.37
CA TYR A 123 5.40 12.18 6.05
C TYR A 123 4.24 11.21 6.16
N TYR A 124 3.10 11.76 6.49
CA TYR A 124 1.82 11.08 6.47
C TYR A 124 0.76 12.04 5.90
N MET A 125 -0.09 11.51 5.05
CA MET A 125 -1.22 12.23 4.49
C MET A 125 -2.45 11.33 4.53
N ASP A 126 -3.60 11.88 4.93
CA ASP A 126 -4.89 11.23 4.75
C ASP A 126 -5.96 12.22 4.31
N GLY A 127 -7.10 11.70 3.91
CA GLY A 127 -8.20 12.54 3.49
C GLY A 127 -9.34 11.78 2.84
N ILE A 128 -10.26 12.56 2.28
CA ILE A 128 -11.37 12.06 1.48
C ILE A 128 -11.45 12.81 0.17
N ARG A 129 -11.73 12.10 -0.92
CA ARG A 129 -11.86 12.66 -2.25
C ARG A 129 -13.03 12.07 -3.01
N GLU A 130 -13.67 12.90 -3.83
CA GLU A 130 -14.72 12.47 -4.75
C GLU A 130 -14.16 12.20 -6.14
N PHE A 131 -14.79 11.22 -6.82
CA PHE A 131 -14.54 10.95 -8.23
C PHE A 131 -15.85 10.73 -8.97
N TYR A 132 -15.88 11.19 -10.22
CA TYR A 132 -16.94 10.89 -11.18
C TYR A 132 -16.32 10.15 -12.35
N ILE A 133 -16.72 8.92 -12.56
CA ILE A 133 -16.21 8.07 -13.63
C ILE A 133 -17.31 7.92 -14.68
N ASP A 134 -17.04 8.34 -15.90
CA ASP A 134 -17.97 8.16 -17.00
C ASP A 134 -18.20 6.67 -17.28
N THR A 135 -19.46 6.24 -17.29
CA THR A 135 -19.82 4.82 -17.36
C THR A 135 -19.53 4.18 -18.73
N LYS A 136 -19.36 4.98 -19.79
CA LYS A 136 -19.04 4.51 -21.14
C LYS A 136 -17.53 4.55 -21.42
N SER A 137 -16.92 5.72 -21.20
CA SER A 137 -15.52 5.97 -21.56
C SER A 137 -14.53 5.62 -20.46
N LYS A 138 -15.00 5.36 -19.24
CA LYS A 138 -14.21 5.18 -18.02
C LYS A 138 -13.32 6.39 -17.67
N LYS A 139 -13.58 7.55 -18.29
CA LYS A 139 -12.84 8.77 -17.97
C LYS A 139 -13.10 9.19 -16.53
N VAL A 140 -12.04 9.31 -15.76
CA VAL A 140 -12.08 9.74 -14.36
C VAL A 140 -12.02 11.25 -14.29
N HIS A 141 -12.94 11.84 -13.55
CA HIS A 141 -12.99 13.26 -13.22
C HIS A 141 -12.85 13.41 -11.71
N CYS A 142 -11.85 14.17 -11.28
CA CYS A 142 -11.65 14.48 -9.88
C CYS A 142 -12.69 15.49 -9.41
N GLY A 143 -13.32 15.21 -8.29
CA GLY A 143 -14.12 16.15 -7.53
C GLY A 143 -13.32 16.86 -6.45
N ASN A 144 -14.03 17.37 -5.43
CA ASN A 144 -13.42 18.03 -4.30
C ASN A 144 -12.65 17.05 -3.40
N VAL A 145 -11.74 17.60 -2.61
CA VAL A 145 -10.86 16.83 -1.71
C VAL A 145 -10.71 17.58 -0.37
N VAL A 146 -10.69 16.81 0.71
CA VAL A 146 -10.19 17.24 2.02
C VAL A 146 -8.94 16.42 2.31
N THR A 147 -7.85 17.09 2.61
CA THR A 147 -6.54 16.48 2.83
C THR A 147 -5.92 17.02 4.11
N ASN A 148 -5.36 16.15 4.92
CA ASN A 148 -4.57 16.49 6.09
C ASN A 148 -3.14 16.01 5.87
N TYR A 149 -2.17 16.89 6.09
CA TYR A 149 -0.76 16.58 6.01
C TYR A 149 -0.13 16.60 7.41
N PHE A 150 0.77 15.66 7.63
CA PHE A 150 1.52 15.54 8.87
C PHE A 150 2.98 15.24 8.55
N MET A 151 3.87 15.74 9.38
CA MET A 151 5.31 15.56 9.29
C MET A 151 5.84 14.95 10.58
N SER A 152 6.95 14.23 10.47
CA SER A 152 7.63 13.66 11.64
C SER A 152 8.03 14.74 12.65
N LYS A 153 7.83 14.48 13.94
CA LYS A 153 8.35 15.30 15.05
C LYS A 153 9.88 15.26 15.13
N ARG A 154 10.52 14.28 14.53
CA ARG A 154 11.98 14.12 14.52
C ARG A 154 12.62 15.18 13.61
N LYS A 155 13.26 16.18 14.22
CA LYS A 155 13.91 17.29 13.50
C LYS A 155 15.03 16.84 12.56
N ASP A 156 15.75 15.78 12.92
CA ASP A 156 16.83 15.19 12.09
C ASP A 156 16.30 14.59 10.78
N ILE A 157 15.05 14.15 10.75
CA ILE A 157 14.37 13.64 9.56
C ILE A 157 13.64 14.75 8.83
N ALA A 158 12.90 15.61 9.55
CA ALA A 158 12.11 16.70 8.99
C ALA A 158 12.98 17.79 8.33
N GLN A 159 14.15 18.09 8.90
CA GLN A 159 15.05 19.18 8.45
C GLN A 159 16.09 18.74 7.43
N LYS A 160 16.12 17.49 6.97
CA LYS A 160 17.04 17.09 5.90
C LYS A 160 16.76 17.96 4.67
N LYS A 161 17.68 18.92 4.42
CA LYS A 161 17.56 19.97 3.42
C LYS A 161 17.01 19.45 2.10
N ARG A 162 15.98 20.12 1.63
CA ARG A 162 15.37 19.96 0.32
C ARG A 162 16.33 20.40 -0.78
N SER A 163 16.48 19.60 -1.81
CA SER A 163 16.85 20.18 -3.08
C SER A 163 15.66 20.98 -3.59
N MET A 164 15.83 22.25 -3.88
CA MET A 164 14.75 23.07 -4.48
C MET A 164 14.25 22.56 -5.83
N MET A 165 14.94 21.60 -6.45
CA MET A 165 14.67 21.11 -7.81
C MET A 165 13.99 19.74 -7.85
N ILE A 166 14.07 18.93 -6.80
CA ILE A 166 13.40 17.62 -6.73
C ILE A 166 12.42 17.67 -5.58
N GLY A 167 11.17 17.29 -5.85
CA GLY A 167 10.12 17.27 -4.86
C GLY A 167 10.54 16.50 -3.61
N ASP A 168 10.26 17.05 -2.46
CA ASP A 168 10.62 16.48 -1.16
C ASP A 168 9.62 15.41 -0.69
N LYS A 169 8.47 15.32 -1.36
CA LYS A 169 7.38 14.40 -1.07
C LYS A 169 7.13 13.49 -2.27
N TYR A 170 7.23 12.20 -2.06
CA TYR A 170 6.96 11.16 -3.06
C TYR A 170 5.55 10.58 -2.94
N MET A 171 4.82 10.99 -1.89
CA MET A 171 3.41 10.65 -1.71
C MET A 171 2.57 11.18 -2.87
N ALA A 172 1.60 10.40 -3.30
CA ALA A 172 0.65 10.78 -4.34
C ALA A 172 -0.77 10.80 -3.78
N LEU A 173 -1.59 11.75 -4.26
CA LEU A 173 -3.04 11.65 -4.07
C LEU A 173 -3.52 10.45 -4.88
N PRO A 174 -3.98 9.37 -4.23
CA PRO A 174 -4.46 8.21 -4.95
C PRO A 174 -5.68 8.57 -5.77
N PHE A 175 -5.80 7.94 -6.92
CA PHE A 175 -6.99 8.07 -7.75
C PHE A 175 -7.28 6.76 -8.48
N PRO A 176 -8.57 6.40 -8.69
CA PRO A 176 -8.93 5.22 -9.46
C PRO A 176 -8.43 5.34 -10.90
N ASP A 177 -7.67 4.37 -11.38
CA ASP A 177 -7.29 4.33 -12.78
C ASP A 177 -8.49 3.90 -13.64
N LYS A 178 -8.59 4.44 -14.85
CA LYS A 178 -9.62 4.01 -15.81
C LYS A 178 -9.46 2.52 -16.19
N ASN A 179 -8.23 2.03 -16.17
CA ASN A 179 -7.90 0.62 -16.32
C ASN A 179 -7.42 0.11 -14.96
N THR A 180 -8.15 -0.86 -14.41
CA THR A 180 -7.74 -1.54 -13.20
C THR A 180 -6.61 -2.53 -13.47
N LEU A 181 -5.98 -2.97 -12.39
CA LEU A 181 -4.93 -3.98 -12.45
C LEU A 181 -5.41 -5.26 -13.14
N TYR A 182 -6.66 -5.67 -12.86
CA TYR A 182 -7.28 -6.82 -13.52
C TYR A 182 -7.42 -6.60 -15.02
N GLU A 183 -7.98 -5.47 -15.45
CA GLU A 183 -8.17 -5.16 -16.87
C GLU A 183 -6.83 -5.03 -17.62
N GLU A 184 -5.80 -4.49 -16.96
CA GLU A 184 -4.44 -4.44 -17.52
C GLU A 184 -3.86 -5.84 -17.68
N THR A 185 -4.01 -6.70 -16.67
CA THR A 185 -3.53 -8.09 -16.69
C THR A 185 -4.22 -8.89 -17.77
N MET A 186 -5.54 -8.79 -17.90
CA MET A 186 -6.30 -9.56 -18.90
C MET A 186 -6.13 -9.04 -20.34
N ARG A 187 -5.73 -7.79 -20.52
CA ARG A 187 -5.47 -7.21 -21.85
C ARG A 187 -4.08 -7.54 -22.37
N ASP A 188 -3.12 -7.73 -21.47
CA ASP A 188 -1.74 -8.05 -21.85
C ASP A 188 -1.65 -9.53 -22.26
N LYS A 189 -1.39 -9.77 -23.56
CA LYS A 189 -1.31 -11.13 -24.13
C LYS A 189 -0.22 -12.01 -23.50
N LYS A 190 0.73 -11.41 -22.81
CA LYS A 190 1.82 -12.09 -22.12
C LYS A 190 1.46 -12.46 -20.68
N ARG A 191 0.31 -12.02 -20.20
CA ARG A 191 -0.14 -12.27 -18.82
C ARG A 191 -1.33 -13.22 -18.80
N ASN A 192 -1.38 -14.07 -17.79
CA ASN A 192 -2.53 -14.92 -17.46
C ASN A 192 -2.64 -15.11 -15.95
N ILE A 193 -3.82 -15.54 -15.53
CA ILE A 193 -4.09 -15.93 -14.15
C ILE A 193 -4.40 -17.42 -14.16
N GLU A 194 -3.61 -18.21 -13.46
CA GLU A 194 -3.77 -19.65 -13.38
C GLU A 194 -3.54 -20.13 -11.95
N SER A 195 -4.51 -20.88 -11.41
CA SER A 195 -4.45 -21.44 -10.06
C SER A 195 -4.13 -20.42 -8.97
N GLY A 196 -4.65 -19.19 -9.09
CA GLY A 196 -4.42 -18.11 -8.11
C GLY A 196 -3.07 -17.41 -8.25
N ILE A 197 -2.31 -17.69 -9.29
CA ILE A 197 -1.03 -17.05 -9.59
C ILE A 197 -1.16 -16.20 -10.86
N VAL A 198 -0.58 -15.01 -10.83
CA VAL A 198 -0.45 -14.15 -12.01
C VAL A 198 0.90 -14.40 -12.65
N TYR A 199 0.86 -14.81 -13.90
CA TYR A 199 2.07 -15.05 -14.70
C TYR A 199 2.25 -13.94 -15.75
N ALA A 200 3.50 -13.64 -16.09
CA ALA A 200 3.89 -12.89 -17.27
C ALA A 200 5.06 -13.59 -17.94
N ASP A 201 4.94 -13.94 -19.24
CA ASP A 201 5.94 -14.72 -19.99
C ASP A 201 6.40 -15.98 -19.18
N SER A 202 5.45 -16.71 -18.56
CA SER A 202 5.66 -17.90 -17.72
C SER A 202 6.39 -17.65 -16.39
N ILE A 203 6.66 -16.40 -16.04
CA ILE A 203 7.24 -16.02 -14.75
C ILE A 203 6.11 -15.54 -13.82
N SER A 204 6.09 -16.05 -12.60
CA SER A 204 5.15 -15.60 -11.57
C SER A 204 5.48 -14.16 -11.16
N ILE A 205 4.50 -13.25 -11.31
CA ILE A 205 4.63 -11.82 -10.97
C ILE A 205 3.64 -11.38 -9.89
N GLY A 206 2.77 -12.26 -9.43
CA GLY A 206 1.77 -11.89 -8.43
C GLY A 206 0.80 -13.02 -8.09
N SER A 207 -0.21 -12.68 -7.30
CA SER A 207 -1.27 -13.57 -6.84
C SER A 207 -2.66 -12.99 -7.14
N CYS A 208 -3.62 -13.89 -7.31
CA CYS A 208 -5.04 -13.56 -7.46
C CYS A 208 -5.84 -14.49 -6.54
N GLU A 209 -6.42 -13.95 -5.48
CA GLU A 209 -7.21 -14.70 -4.53
C GLU A 209 -8.69 -14.35 -4.64
N VAL A 210 -9.54 -15.37 -4.71
CA VAL A 210 -10.99 -15.22 -4.76
C VAL A 210 -11.58 -15.68 -3.44
N TYR A 211 -12.45 -14.86 -2.86
CA TYR A 211 -13.19 -15.13 -1.62
C TYR A 211 -14.67 -15.25 -1.94
N PRO A 212 -15.17 -16.44 -2.33
CA PRO A 212 -16.57 -16.63 -2.76
C PRO A 212 -17.58 -16.21 -1.68
N ASP A 213 -17.33 -16.54 -0.42
CA ASP A 213 -18.20 -16.21 0.71
C ASP A 213 -18.37 -14.71 0.94
N LYS A 214 -17.42 -13.90 0.45
CA LYS A 214 -17.43 -12.44 0.56
C LYS A 214 -17.78 -11.75 -0.75
N ASN A 215 -17.88 -12.50 -1.84
CA ASN A 215 -17.96 -11.94 -3.19
C ASN A 215 -16.82 -10.94 -3.46
N GLU A 216 -15.59 -11.34 -3.18
CA GLU A 216 -14.40 -10.49 -3.31
C GLU A 216 -13.27 -11.19 -4.07
N MET A 217 -12.45 -10.40 -4.74
CA MET A 217 -11.23 -10.84 -5.39
C MET A 217 -10.10 -9.87 -5.02
N LEU A 218 -8.98 -10.41 -4.56
CA LEU A 218 -7.76 -9.69 -4.26
C LEU A 218 -6.72 -10.03 -5.33
N LEU A 219 -6.21 -9.00 -6.01
CA LEU A 219 -5.18 -9.13 -7.05
C LEU A 219 -3.95 -8.33 -6.64
N SER A 220 -2.79 -8.98 -6.60
CA SER A 220 -1.51 -8.38 -6.24
C SER A 220 -0.46 -8.68 -7.30
N ILE A 221 0.29 -7.67 -7.76
CA ILE A 221 1.36 -7.85 -8.76
C ILE A 221 2.61 -7.03 -8.44
N ASP A 222 3.74 -7.49 -8.96
CA ASP A 222 4.92 -6.66 -9.19
C ASP A 222 4.72 -5.82 -10.46
N ALA A 223 4.50 -4.52 -10.28
CA ALA A 223 4.21 -3.58 -11.36
C ALA A 223 5.48 -3.10 -12.09
N LEU A 224 6.69 -3.48 -11.64
CA LEU A 224 7.94 -3.20 -12.38
C LEU A 224 8.19 -4.20 -13.51
N TRP A 225 7.65 -5.42 -13.39
CA TRP A 225 7.87 -6.44 -14.42
C TRP A 225 7.61 -5.93 -15.85
N PRO A 226 8.46 -6.22 -16.84
CA PRO A 226 9.64 -7.11 -16.83
C PRO A 226 10.95 -6.42 -16.41
N ARG A 227 10.92 -5.24 -15.83
CA ARG A 227 12.10 -4.48 -15.42
C ARG A 227 12.44 -4.77 -13.96
N ASN A 228 13.73 -4.84 -13.65
CA ASN A 228 14.17 -4.98 -12.26
C ASN A 228 14.23 -3.61 -11.56
N ALA A 229 14.36 -2.53 -12.30
CA ALA A 229 14.34 -1.16 -11.80
C ALA A 229 14.05 -0.14 -12.91
N LEU A 230 13.54 1.04 -12.50
CA LEU A 230 13.46 2.23 -13.35
C LEU A 230 14.44 3.27 -12.83
N VAL A 231 15.35 3.73 -13.70
CA VAL A 231 16.36 4.73 -13.37
C VAL A 231 16.00 6.05 -14.04
N THR A 232 15.93 7.12 -13.24
CA THR A 232 15.70 8.48 -13.71
C THR A 232 16.82 9.37 -13.23
N ASN A 233 17.44 10.12 -14.16
CA ASN A 233 18.48 11.09 -13.85
C ASN A 233 17.94 12.50 -14.10
N LEU A 234 18.00 13.35 -13.09
CA LEU A 234 17.51 14.72 -13.18
C LEU A 234 18.34 15.64 -12.29
N PHE A 235 18.90 16.73 -12.83
CA PHE A 235 19.64 17.76 -12.09
C PHE A 235 20.75 17.24 -11.17
N GLY A 236 21.49 16.20 -11.61
CA GLY A 236 22.57 15.59 -10.80
C GLY A 236 22.10 14.56 -9.78
N TYR A 237 20.81 14.36 -9.64
CA TYR A 237 20.21 13.28 -8.87
C TYR A 237 19.96 12.05 -9.73
N THR A 238 20.22 10.88 -9.16
CA THR A 238 19.81 9.59 -9.72
C THR A 238 18.76 9.00 -8.79
N GLN A 239 17.59 8.75 -9.32
CA GLN A 239 16.49 8.05 -8.65
C GLN A 239 16.36 6.67 -9.25
N VAL A 240 16.39 5.63 -8.41
CA VAL A 240 16.20 4.23 -8.78
C VAL A 240 14.95 3.71 -8.10
N LEU A 241 13.88 3.48 -8.86
CA LEU A 241 12.69 2.75 -8.38
C LEU A 241 12.98 1.26 -8.51
N SER A 242 13.20 0.56 -7.40
CA SER A 242 13.59 -0.86 -7.36
C SER A 242 12.47 -1.81 -6.94
N LYS A 243 11.37 -1.29 -6.35
CA LYS A 243 10.15 -2.07 -6.08
C LYS A 243 8.92 -1.22 -6.37
N HIS A 244 7.94 -1.82 -7.03
CA HIS A 244 6.62 -1.24 -7.23
C HIS A 244 5.58 -2.35 -7.18
N ASN A 245 4.96 -2.54 -6.04
CA ASN A 245 3.90 -3.52 -5.86
C ASN A 245 2.54 -2.83 -5.89
N LYS A 246 1.59 -3.40 -6.60
CA LYS A 246 0.19 -2.96 -6.61
C LYS A 246 -0.71 -4.08 -6.14
N THR A 247 -1.69 -3.73 -5.33
CA THR A 247 -2.73 -4.64 -4.86
C THR A 247 -4.08 -3.97 -4.98
N GLU A 248 -5.05 -4.66 -5.57
CA GLU A 248 -6.43 -4.17 -5.71
C GLU A 248 -7.41 -5.21 -5.17
N LEU A 249 -8.39 -4.75 -4.41
CA LEU A 249 -9.50 -5.55 -3.88
C LEU A 249 -10.77 -5.14 -4.62
N TYR A 250 -11.47 -6.12 -5.18
CA TYR A 250 -12.70 -5.93 -5.94
C TYR A 250 -13.89 -6.59 -5.26
N ARG A 251 -15.08 -6.01 -5.48
CA ARG A 251 -16.34 -6.74 -5.34
C ARG A 251 -16.50 -7.62 -6.56
N CYS A 252 -16.78 -8.87 -6.37
CA CYS A 252 -17.11 -9.80 -7.46
C CYS A 252 -18.59 -10.04 -7.45
N ASP A 253 -19.24 -9.91 -8.59
CA ASP A 253 -20.59 -10.42 -8.82
C ASP A 253 -20.56 -11.40 -9.99
N GLU A 254 -21.58 -12.23 -10.10
CA GLU A 254 -21.67 -13.28 -11.13
C GLU A 254 -21.76 -12.73 -12.56
N PHE A 255 -22.03 -11.43 -12.71
CA PHE A 255 -22.36 -10.82 -14.00
C PHE A 255 -21.30 -9.87 -14.53
N HIS A 256 -20.37 -9.41 -13.68
CA HIS A 256 -19.41 -8.38 -14.07
C HIS A 256 -17.98 -8.75 -13.71
N ALA A 257 -17.10 -8.73 -14.71
CA ALA A 257 -15.66 -8.84 -14.49
C ALA A 257 -15.15 -7.65 -13.63
N PRO A 258 -14.09 -7.84 -12.85
CA PRO A 258 -13.45 -6.78 -12.08
C PRO A 258 -13.12 -5.56 -12.95
N SER A 259 -13.50 -4.39 -12.46
CA SER A 259 -13.34 -3.11 -13.17
C SER A 259 -13.30 -1.96 -12.17
N VAL A 260 -13.08 -0.75 -12.62
CA VAL A 260 -13.09 0.46 -11.79
C VAL A 260 -14.43 0.68 -11.05
N PHE A 261 -15.54 0.11 -11.54
CA PHE A 261 -16.86 0.27 -10.95
C PHE A 261 -17.13 -0.67 -9.77
N ASN A 262 -16.37 -1.73 -9.64
CA ASN A 262 -16.45 -2.66 -8.52
C ASN A 262 -15.16 -2.73 -7.68
N LEU A 263 -14.21 -1.80 -7.92
CA LEU A 263 -13.03 -1.62 -7.09
C LEU A 263 -13.43 -1.17 -5.67
N LYS A 264 -12.95 -1.87 -4.65
CA LYS A 264 -13.16 -1.55 -3.23
C LYS A 264 -12.01 -0.76 -2.65
N SER A 265 -10.79 -1.23 -2.88
CA SER A 265 -9.58 -0.57 -2.38
C SER A 265 -8.41 -0.88 -3.30
N ALA A 266 -7.42 -0.01 -3.26
CA ALA A 266 -6.15 -0.24 -3.92
C ALA A 266 -4.99 0.25 -3.04
N ASN A 267 -3.87 -0.45 -3.14
CA ASN A 267 -2.60 -0.11 -2.53
C ASN A 267 -1.52 -0.07 -3.60
N SER A 268 -0.64 0.92 -3.50
CA SER A 268 0.57 1.03 -4.31
C SER A 268 1.75 1.27 -3.38
N TYR A 269 2.71 0.38 -3.40
CA TYR A 269 3.95 0.56 -2.68
C TYR A 269 5.11 0.76 -3.64
N ARG A 270 5.99 1.70 -3.31
CA ARG A 270 7.19 2.02 -4.08
C ARG A 270 8.40 2.11 -3.15
N HIS A 271 9.49 1.48 -3.56
CA HIS A 271 10.80 1.67 -2.91
C HIS A 271 11.74 2.33 -3.90
N LEU A 272 12.29 3.46 -3.50
CA LEU A 272 13.20 4.28 -4.31
C LEU A 272 14.50 4.52 -3.56
N THR A 273 15.63 4.49 -4.29
CA THR A 273 16.90 5.01 -3.78
C THR A 273 17.22 6.30 -4.52
N LEU A 274 17.43 7.37 -3.78
CA LEU A 274 17.83 8.68 -4.30
C LEU A 274 19.31 8.92 -3.97
N THR A 275 20.12 9.23 -5.00
CA THR A 275 21.53 9.55 -4.84
C THR A 275 21.89 10.87 -5.49
N HIS A 276 22.80 11.63 -4.89
CA HIS A 276 23.40 12.83 -5.48
C HIS A 276 24.89 12.86 -5.20
N LYS A 277 25.71 12.64 -6.25
CA LYS A 277 27.17 12.44 -6.10
C LYS A 277 27.90 13.63 -5.47
N LYS A 278 27.55 14.88 -5.87
CA LYS A 278 28.23 16.09 -5.38
C LYS A 278 27.92 16.39 -3.92
N GLU A 279 26.73 16.08 -3.46
CA GLU A 279 26.24 16.36 -2.10
C GLU A 279 26.40 15.14 -1.18
N ASN A 280 26.95 14.04 -1.70
CA ASN A 280 27.09 12.76 -0.99
C ASN A 280 25.76 12.31 -0.32
N ILE A 281 24.65 12.53 -1.02
CA ILE A 281 23.32 12.12 -0.56
C ILE A 281 23.05 10.70 -1.03
N VAL A 282 22.66 9.85 -0.10
CA VAL A 282 22.01 8.55 -0.37
C VAL A 282 20.81 8.46 0.55
N ARG A 283 19.63 8.19 0.00
CA ARG A 283 18.37 8.03 0.74
C ARG A 283 17.59 6.85 0.20
N ASP A 284 17.13 6.01 1.08
CA ASP A 284 16.13 5.00 0.78
C ASP A 284 14.74 5.53 1.17
N ILE A 285 13.80 5.46 0.24
CA ILE A 285 12.48 6.07 0.36
C ILE A 285 11.44 4.99 0.09
N ASP A 286 10.60 4.75 1.09
CA ASP A 286 9.46 3.85 1.00
C ASP A 286 8.18 4.68 1.00
N VAL A 287 7.33 4.47 0.01
CA VAL A 287 6.03 5.15 -0.10
C VAL A 287 4.93 4.12 -0.24
N GLU A 288 3.94 4.22 0.62
CA GLU A 288 2.72 3.42 0.55
C GLU A 288 1.51 4.34 0.37
N ASP A 289 0.84 4.23 -0.77
CA ASP A 289 -0.38 4.95 -1.09
C ASP A 289 -1.54 3.96 -1.09
N VAL A 290 -2.59 4.22 -0.32
CA VAL A 290 -3.77 3.36 -0.24
C VAL A 290 -5.04 4.18 -0.30
N PHE A 291 -6.08 3.63 -0.95
CA PHE A 291 -7.42 4.18 -0.85
C PHE A 291 -8.48 3.10 -0.67
N TYR A 292 -9.60 3.53 -0.10
CA TYR A 292 -10.78 2.71 0.16
C TYR A 292 -12.00 3.44 -0.40
N VAL A 293 -12.77 2.79 -1.26
CA VAL A 293 -14.07 3.32 -1.70
C VAL A 293 -15.04 3.20 -0.53
N VAL A 294 -15.52 4.32 -0.01
CA VAL A 294 -16.37 4.37 1.18
C VAL A 294 -17.83 4.62 0.86
N GLU A 295 -18.11 5.27 -0.27
CA GLU A 295 -19.44 5.48 -0.81
C GLU A 295 -19.41 5.43 -2.32
N PHE A 296 -20.50 4.96 -2.94
CA PHE A 296 -20.70 5.08 -4.38
C PHE A 296 -22.18 5.17 -4.75
N LYS A 297 -22.44 5.81 -5.86
CA LYS A 297 -23.78 5.87 -6.48
C LYS A 297 -23.66 6.07 -7.99
N TYR A 298 -24.72 5.71 -8.72
CA TYR A 298 -24.83 6.05 -10.14
C TYR A 298 -25.69 7.31 -10.30
N THR A 299 -25.26 8.26 -11.12
CA THR A 299 -25.92 9.56 -11.32
C THR A 299 -25.80 10.04 -12.76
N ASP A 300 -26.68 10.95 -13.18
CA ASP A 300 -26.62 11.59 -14.49
C ASP A 300 -25.89 12.95 -14.45
N THR A 301 -25.74 13.52 -13.25
CA THR A 301 -25.13 14.83 -13.01
C THR A 301 -23.89 14.71 -12.15
N LYS A 302 -23.01 15.72 -12.25
CA LYS A 302 -21.86 15.88 -11.36
C LYS A 302 -22.18 16.98 -10.35
N GLU A 303 -22.53 16.57 -9.15
CA GLU A 303 -22.82 17.48 -8.04
C GLU A 303 -21.70 17.37 -7.03
N LEU A 304 -20.83 18.38 -6.98
CA LEU A 304 -19.69 18.39 -6.06
C LEU A 304 -20.15 18.63 -4.63
N SER A 305 -19.69 17.81 -3.71
CA SER A 305 -19.88 18.02 -2.27
C SER A 305 -19.17 19.29 -1.83
N SER A 306 -19.77 20.06 -0.91
CA SER A 306 -19.06 21.16 -0.27
C SER A 306 -17.92 20.65 0.63
N SER A 307 -16.95 21.52 0.93
CA SER A 307 -15.84 21.17 1.82
C SER A 307 -16.33 20.74 3.21
N ASN A 308 -17.43 21.32 3.71
CA ASN A 308 -18.02 20.94 5.00
C ASN A 308 -18.54 19.50 4.99
N VAL A 309 -19.25 19.11 3.92
CA VAL A 309 -19.74 17.72 3.76
C VAL A 309 -18.58 16.74 3.71
N LEU A 310 -17.55 17.05 2.93
CA LEU A 310 -16.37 16.19 2.87
C LEU A 310 -15.62 16.13 4.21
N GLN A 311 -15.60 17.20 4.99
CA GLN A 311 -15.00 17.20 6.32
C GLN A 311 -15.77 16.31 7.31
N GLU A 312 -17.10 16.27 7.23
CA GLU A 312 -17.94 15.36 8.00
C GLU A 312 -17.72 13.91 7.57
N ASP A 313 -17.68 13.64 6.27
CA ASP A 313 -17.36 12.33 5.71
C ASP A 313 -15.97 11.87 6.16
N TYR A 314 -14.97 12.76 6.15
CA TYR A 314 -13.63 12.43 6.65
C TYR A 314 -13.68 11.99 8.13
N LYS A 315 -14.38 12.72 9.00
CA LYS A 315 -14.53 12.33 10.41
C LYS A 315 -15.20 10.97 10.57
N LYS A 316 -16.23 10.70 9.76
CA LYS A 316 -16.95 9.43 9.75
C LYS A 316 -16.06 8.26 9.35
N TYR A 317 -15.30 8.40 8.28
CA TYR A 317 -14.55 7.28 7.67
C TYR A 317 -13.13 7.12 8.21
N SER A 318 -12.49 8.16 8.74
CA SER A 318 -11.14 8.06 9.30
C SER A 318 -11.03 7.06 10.47
N GLY A 319 -12.10 6.88 11.24
CA GLY A 319 -12.18 5.88 12.30
C GLY A 319 -12.32 4.44 11.81
N MET A 320 -12.81 4.21 10.58
CA MET A 320 -12.98 2.88 10.00
C MET A 320 -11.64 2.27 9.52
N PHE A 321 -10.67 3.13 9.20
CA PHE A 321 -9.36 2.74 8.71
C PHE A 321 -8.28 3.29 9.63
N PRO A 322 -8.17 2.78 10.87
CA PRO A 322 -7.24 3.32 11.86
C PRO A 322 -5.79 3.17 11.37
N VAL A 323 -5.02 4.21 11.58
CA VAL A 323 -3.56 4.15 11.50
C VAL A 323 -3.06 3.54 12.80
N ILE A 324 -1.96 2.81 12.73
CA ILE A 324 -1.23 2.35 13.91
C ILE A 324 -1.02 3.57 14.84
N GLU A 325 -1.49 3.50 16.06
CA GLU A 325 -1.50 4.64 17.00
C GLU A 325 -0.12 5.28 17.14
N ARG A 326 0.92 4.46 17.19
CA ARG A 326 2.32 4.90 17.27
C ARG A 326 2.82 5.70 16.05
N ILE A 327 2.21 5.52 14.88
CA ILE A 327 2.48 6.39 13.72
C ILE A 327 1.95 7.79 14.02
N ARG A 328 0.73 7.91 14.55
CA ARG A 328 0.13 9.22 14.89
C ARG A 328 0.93 9.97 15.97
N GLU A 329 1.44 9.26 16.97
CA GLU A 329 2.25 9.85 18.03
C GLU A 329 3.54 10.50 17.55
N GLN A 330 4.10 10.04 16.43
CA GLN A 330 5.33 10.56 15.84
C GLN A 330 5.13 11.78 14.93
N LEU A 331 3.88 12.18 14.70
CA LEU A 331 3.52 13.18 13.69
C LEU A 331 3.08 14.50 14.31
N VAL A 332 3.36 15.59 13.60
CA VAL A 332 2.81 16.93 13.83
C VAL A 332 2.08 17.34 12.55
N ARG A 333 0.91 17.96 12.69
CA ARG A 333 0.17 18.49 11.55
C ARG A 333 0.98 19.62 10.90
N GLU A 334 1.14 19.56 9.58
CA GLU A 334 1.73 20.64 8.79
C GLU A 334 0.64 21.72 8.63
N GLU A 335 0.91 22.95 9.10
CA GLU A 335 0.03 24.10 9.01
C GLU A 335 -0.03 24.69 7.58
#